data_2fd9c4b1367b3305f6fe2aff2f7a15e4
#
_entry.id   2fd9c4b1367b3305f6fe2aff2f7a15e4
#
_cell.length_a   1.000
_cell.length_b   1.000
_cell.length_c   1.000
_cell.angle_alpha   90.00
_cell.angle_beta   90.00
_cell.angle_gamma   90.00
#
_symmetry.space_group_name_H-M   'P 1'
#
loop_
_entity.id
_entity.type
_entity.pdbx_description
1 polymer ?
#
loop_
_entity_poly.entity_id
_entity_poly.type
_entity_poly.pdbx_seq_one_letter_code
_entity_poly.pdbx_strand_id
1 'polypeptide(L)'
;MLTGDQYKESLRDGRQTFFEGESVDDLPGHPLLGKTVKATAAGYDRFFDPAPDATSPLMTVPSSADDLREMIPLLHKAGMMAHVTYTSIQTLKTAAGRMDDVKPDYIERMNAFISEAQVGDIRITQCITDAKGDRSQPPAKQNDLDSYVRVVDRQRDGVVIRGAKLHITGASFGHELLTIPTKAMKAGEEDWSIGCAVPVNAEGVRIINTTYAPRHEDIRAFPVSGEHHYPEGFVIFDDVFVPYERVFLDGETAFAAVFAHSLGLWERLGGLSAFVEEADQLVGLAQLVAEANGTAGISHVKEKISEMIIHATLIRATLEAAIDNCSIGPEGAAFPNELFTNAGKFHAAANYNHIIRHLHDIAGGAVLTTPSPADFENEEVGHLARKYMSTGPDVDGEYRARLMHTIRDLTADSYGGWKSV
;
A
#
# COMPACT_ATOMS: atom_id res chain seq x y z
N MET A 1 21.16 5.71 9.19
CA MET A 1 20.07 5.70 8.20
C MET A 1 20.65 5.75 6.79
N LEU A 2 19.91 5.28 5.77
CA LEU A 2 20.30 5.37 4.36
C LEU A 2 19.87 6.72 3.76
N THR A 3 20.70 7.24 2.84
CA THR A 3 20.28 8.31 1.93
C THR A 3 19.48 7.73 0.76
N GLY A 4 18.75 8.59 0.02
CA GLY A 4 18.05 8.18 -1.18
C GLY A 4 18.96 7.58 -2.26
N ASP A 5 20.21 8.06 -2.38
CA ASP A 5 21.17 7.49 -3.33
C ASP A 5 21.71 6.14 -2.86
N GLN A 6 21.95 5.95 -1.56
CA GLN A 6 22.30 4.64 -1.00
C GLN A 6 21.17 3.63 -1.18
N TYR A 7 19.91 4.04 -1.00
CA TYR A 7 18.76 3.19 -1.30
C TYR A 7 18.71 2.78 -2.78
N LYS A 8 18.89 3.73 -3.72
CA LYS A 8 18.95 3.38 -5.16
C LYS A 8 20.03 2.36 -5.48
N GLU A 9 21.20 2.55 -4.89
CA GLU A 9 22.33 1.63 -5.11
C GLU A 9 22.07 0.25 -4.51
N SER A 10 21.40 0.17 -3.35
CA SER A 10 21.07 -1.11 -2.71
C SER A 10 20.11 -1.99 -3.53
N LEU A 11 19.39 -1.41 -4.51
CA LEU A 11 18.51 -2.16 -5.41
C LEU A 11 19.26 -2.83 -6.58
N ARG A 12 20.58 -2.58 -6.75
CA ARG A 12 21.45 -3.22 -7.75
C ARG A 12 22.12 -4.47 -7.18
N ASP A 13 21.37 -5.33 -6.57
CA ASP A 13 21.80 -6.48 -5.78
C ASP A 13 21.63 -7.83 -6.50
N GLY A 14 21.29 -7.81 -7.80
CA GLY A 14 21.10 -9.01 -8.61
C GLY A 14 19.69 -9.61 -8.51
N ARG A 15 18.72 -8.88 -7.92
CA ARG A 15 17.32 -9.32 -7.85
C ARG A 15 16.75 -9.65 -9.23
N GLN A 16 15.96 -10.73 -9.31
CA GLN A 16 15.32 -11.16 -10.55
C GLN A 16 13.93 -10.49 -10.69
N THR A 17 13.91 -9.37 -11.38
CA THR A 17 12.73 -8.54 -11.60
C THR A 17 12.34 -8.55 -13.07
N PHE A 18 11.04 -8.70 -13.35
CA PHE A 18 10.48 -8.74 -14.71
C PHE A 18 9.36 -7.70 -14.84
N PHE A 19 9.24 -7.14 -16.05
CA PHE A 19 8.16 -6.22 -16.38
C PHE A 19 7.82 -6.34 -17.87
N GLU A 20 6.54 -6.53 -18.22
CA GLU A 20 6.03 -6.67 -19.60
C GLU A 20 6.77 -7.74 -20.43
N GLY A 21 7.20 -8.83 -19.79
CA GLY A 21 7.87 -9.96 -20.43
C GLY A 21 9.39 -9.86 -20.51
N GLU A 22 9.97 -8.75 -20.06
CA GLU A 22 11.42 -8.52 -20.10
C GLU A 22 12.04 -8.51 -18.71
N SER A 23 13.32 -8.91 -18.61
CA SER A 23 14.11 -8.75 -17.39
C SER A 23 14.46 -7.28 -17.16
N VAL A 24 14.43 -6.83 -15.92
CA VAL A 24 14.78 -5.47 -15.50
C VAL A 24 16.08 -5.52 -14.72
N ASP A 25 17.21 -5.32 -15.40
CA ASP A 25 18.54 -5.43 -14.80
C ASP A 25 18.94 -4.16 -14.01
N ASP A 26 18.42 -2.98 -14.37
CA ASP A 26 18.61 -1.71 -13.67
C ASP A 26 17.25 -1.12 -13.27
N LEU A 27 16.74 -1.54 -12.12
CA LEU A 27 15.45 -1.07 -11.62
C LEU A 27 15.41 0.46 -11.38
N PRO A 28 16.45 1.10 -10.80
CA PRO A 28 16.49 2.57 -10.67
C PRO A 28 16.48 3.33 -12.00
N GLY A 29 17.08 2.77 -13.06
CA GLY A 29 17.14 3.38 -14.39
C GLY A 29 15.92 3.08 -15.28
N HIS A 30 15.02 2.19 -14.86
CA HIS A 30 13.88 1.80 -15.70
C HIS A 30 12.87 2.96 -15.86
N PRO A 31 12.39 3.27 -17.10
CA PRO A 31 11.59 4.44 -17.39
C PRO A 31 10.29 4.58 -16.55
N LEU A 32 9.59 3.48 -16.30
CA LEU A 32 8.36 3.46 -15.51
C LEU A 32 8.65 3.11 -14.05
N LEU A 33 9.29 1.96 -13.79
CA LEU A 33 9.52 1.46 -12.43
C LEU A 33 10.48 2.37 -11.65
N GLY A 34 11.44 3.00 -12.32
CA GLY A 34 12.37 3.96 -11.73
C GLY A 34 11.70 5.21 -11.13
N LYS A 35 10.47 5.55 -11.55
CA LYS A 35 9.68 6.62 -10.91
C LYS A 35 9.36 6.28 -9.45
N THR A 36 8.96 5.02 -9.17
CA THR A 36 8.72 4.53 -7.81
C THR A 36 10.00 4.51 -6.98
N VAL A 37 11.13 4.09 -7.57
CA VAL A 37 12.44 4.17 -6.91
C VAL A 37 12.79 5.60 -6.53
N LYS A 38 12.58 6.55 -7.44
CA LYS A 38 12.84 7.98 -7.20
C LYS A 38 11.96 8.52 -6.08
N ALA A 39 10.66 8.19 -6.07
CA ALA A 39 9.73 8.62 -5.02
C ALA A 39 10.12 8.04 -3.65
N THR A 40 10.50 6.76 -3.59
CA THR A 40 10.97 6.10 -2.37
C THR A 40 12.28 6.72 -1.87
N ALA A 41 13.23 6.99 -2.77
CA ALA A 41 14.50 7.66 -2.45
C ALA A 41 14.28 9.06 -1.85
N ALA A 42 13.35 9.83 -2.39
CA ALA A 42 12.98 11.13 -1.82
C ALA A 42 12.38 11.00 -0.41
N GLY A 43 11.70 9.90 -0.11
CA GLY A 43 11.25 9.56 1.25
C GLY A 43 12.43 9.33 2.21
N TYR A 44 13.46 8.61 1.78
CA TYR A 44 14.69 8.44 2.55
C TYR A 44 15.36 9.79 2.85
N ASP A 45 15.60 10.60 1.81
CA ASP A 45 16.26 11.91 1.98
C ASP A 45 15.48 12.86 2.90
N ARG A 46 14.15 12.78 2.86
CA ARG A 46 13.28 13.63 3.71
C ARG A 46 13.45 13.35 5.21
N PHE A 47 13.68 12.10 5.58
CA PHE A 47 13.77 11.66 6.97
C PHE A 47 15.20 11.30 7.40
N PHE A 48 16.18 11.56 6.54
CA PHE A 48 17.58 11.24 6.80
C PHE A 48 18.13 12.00 8.01
N ASP A 49 18.73 11.25 8.94
CA ASP A 49 19.50 11.78 10.05
C ASP A 49 20.94 11.21 9.97
N PRO A 50 21.98 12.05 9.87
CA PRO A 50 23.36 11.61 9.77
C PRO A 50 23.96 11.07 11.08
N ALA A 51 23.25 11.12 12.21
CA ALA A 51 23.74 10.60 13.47
C ALA A 51 23.98 9.08 13.37
N PRO A 52 25.12 8.56 13.88
CA PRO A 52 25.48 7.15 13.73
C PRO A 52 24.43 6.16 14.25
N ASP A 53 23.73 6.54 15.33
CA ASP A 53 22.73 5.69 16.00
C ASP A 53 21.28 6.09 15.62
N ALA A 54 21.09 6.93 14.60
CA ALA A 54 19.78 7.36 14.17
C ALA A 54 18.97 6.20 13.60
N THR A 55 17.75 6.07 14.06
CA THR A 55 16.76 5.13 13.52
C THR A 55 15.66 5.92 12.83
N SER A 56 15.21 5.43 11.69
CA SER A 56 14.10 6.06 10.94
C SER A 56 12.86 6.16 11.82
N PRO A 57 12.26 7.35 11.98
CA PRO A 57 11.01 7.50 12.73
C PRO A 57 9.88 6.67 12.13
N LEU A 58 9.98 6.32 10.84
CA LEU A 58 9.02 5.49 10.12
C LEU A 58 9.11 3.99 10.45
N MET A 59 10.05 3.58 11.29
CA MET A 59 10.27 2.19 11.70
C MET A 59 10.10 1.99 13.21
N THR A 60 9.63 3.02 13.93
CA THR A 60 9.42 2.95 15.38
C THR A 60 8.18 2.14 15.74
N VAL A 61 8.19 1.55 16.95
CA VAL A 61 7.03 0.88 17.52
C VAL A 61 6.29 1.88 18.40
N PRO A 62 5.01 2.18 18.14
CA PRO A 62 4.25 3.12 18.96
C PRO A 62 4.05 2.56 20.36
N SER A 63 4.10 3.43 21.38
CA SER A 63 3.90 3.10 22.80
C SER A 63 2.67 3.77 23.41
N SER A 64 2.01 4.61 22.66
CA SER A 64 0.86 5.39 23.10
C SER A 64 -0.11 5.70 21.95
N ALA A 65 -1.30 6.22 22.30
CA ALA A 65 -2.25 6.76 21.34
C ALA A 65 -1.65 7.97 20.58
N ASP A 66 -0.86 8.79 21.27
CA ASP A 66 -0.23 9.95 20.66
C ASP A 66 0.81 9.54 19.62
N ASP A 67 1.63 8.51 19.90
CA ASP A 67 2.57 7.96 18.91
C ASP A 67 1.83 7.43 17.66
N LEU A 68 0.71 6.72 17.85
CA LEU A 68 -0.13 6.26 16.73
C LEU A 68 -0.66 7.43 15.90
N ARG A 69 -1.11 8.51 16.56
CA ARG A 69 -1.64 9.69 15.90
C ARG A 69 -0.58 10.47 15.12
N GLU A 70 0.63 10.60 15.70
CA GLU A 70 1.74 11.30 15.07
C GLU A 70 2.33 10.53 13.88
N MET A 71 2.31 9.20 13.92
CA MET A 71 2.86 8.34 12.86
C MET A 71 2.08 8.44 11.54
N ILE A 72 0.75 8.52 11.58
CA ILE A 72 -0.10 8.51 10.38
C ILE A 72 0.29 9.57 9.36
N PRO A 73 0.39 10.87 9.69
CA PRO A 73 0.79 11.89 8.73
C PRO A 73 2.25 11.75 8.25
N LEU A 74 3.12 11.12 9.03
CA LEU A 74 4.49 10.83 8.59
C LEU A 74 4.50 9.75 7.51
N LEU A 75 3.72 8.68 7.69
CA LEU A 75 3.60 7.60 6.69
C LEU A 75 3.02 8.11 5.36
N HIS A 76 2.00 8.98 5.39
CA HIS A 76 1.45 9.58 4.18
C HIS A 76 2.49 10.42 3.42
N LYS A 77 3.35 11.17 4.14
CA LYS A 77 4.44 11.96 3.54
C LYS A 77 5.59 11.11 3.01
N ALA A 78 5.82 9.95 3.61
CA ALA A 78 6.95 9.07 3.25
C ALA A 78 6.62 8.12 2.10
N GLY A 79 5.34 7.92 1.81
CA GLY A 79 4.84 7.08 0.72
C GLY A 79 4.71 5.60 1.07
N MET A 80 4.22 4.81 0.10
CA MET A 80 3.76 3.44 0.32
C MET A 80 4.85 2.49 0.82
N MET A 81 6.09 2.60 0.35
CA MET A 81 7.18 1.72 0.81
C MET A 81 7.50 1.89 2.30
N ALA A 82 7.39 3.11 2.81
CA ALA A 82 7.50 3.36 4.25
C ALA A 82 6.29 2.79 5.01
N HIS A 83 5.09 2.95 4.45
CA HIS A 83 3.86 2.40 5.03
C HIS A 83 3.93 0.87 5.17
N VAL A 84 4.22 0.13 4.09
CA VAL A 84 4.28 -1.34 4.15
C VAL A 84 5.43 -1.84 5.04
N THR A 85 6.53 -1.09 5.15
CA THR A 85 7.61 -1.40 6.10
C THR A 85 7.15 -1.23 7.53
N TYR A 86 6.53 -0.09 7.85
CA TYR A 86 5.97 0.18 9.17
C TYR A 86 4.97 -0.90 9.59
N THR A 87 3.99 -1.19 8.74
CA THR A 87 2.97 -2.19 9.03
C THR A 87 3.53 -3.61 9.12
N SER A 88 4.62 -3.93 8.42
CA SER A 88 5.37 -5.20 8.58
C SER A 88 5.98 -5.33 9.99
N ILE A 89 6.64 -4.29 10.48
CA ILE A 89 7.21 -4.25 11.83
C ILE A 89 6.10 -4.41 12.87
N GLN A 90 5.01 -3.63 12.72
CA GLN A 90 3.89 -3.71 13.65
C GLN A 90 3.17 -5.07 13.59
N THR A 91 3.11 -5.71 12.42
CA THR A 91 2.58 -7.07 12.26
C THR A 91 3.37 -8.07 13.08
N LEU A 92 4.70 -8.03 12.99
CA LEU A 92 5.58 -8.93 13.76
C LEU A 92 5.47 -8.67 15.27
N LYS A 93 5.46 -7.40 15.70
CA LYS A 93 5.26 -7.02 17.11
C LYS A 93 3.91 -7.49 17.65
N THR A 94 2.84 -7.34 16.86
CA THR A 94 1.51 -7.80 17.23
C THR A 94 1.45 -9.34 17.32
N ALA A 95 2.04 -10.03 16.35
CA ALA A 95 2.11 -11.48 16.36
C ALA A 95 2.92 -12.00 17.54
N ALA A 96 4.08 -11.41 17.84
CA ALA A 96 4.90 -11.73 18.99
C ALA A 96 4.10 -11.59 20.30
N GLY A 97 3.43 -10.47 20.52
CA GLY A 97 2.60 -10.25 21.72
C GLY A 97 1.42 -11.22 21.88
N ARG A 98 0.93 -11.80 20.77
CA ARG A 98 -0.14 -12.82 20.76
C ARG A 98 0.37 -14.26 20.92
N MET A 99 1.69 -14.47 20.86
CA MET A 99 2.34 -15.78 20.93
C MET A 99 3.24 -15.94 22.17
N ASP A 100 3.19 -15.00 23.10
CA ASP A 100 4.18 -14.83 24.18
C ASP A 100 4.41 -16.07 25.05
N ASP A 101 3.36 -16.84 25.33
CA ASP A 101 3.45 -18.01 26.21
C ASP A 101 3.85 -19.34 25.51
N VAL A 102 4.02 -19.35 24.17
CA VAL A 102 4.02 -20.63 23.42
C VAL A 102 5.31 -20.90 22.66
N LYS A 103 5.96 -19.87 22.10
CA LYS A 103 7.16 -20.03 21.24
C LYS A 103 8.16 -18.89 21.43
N PRO A 104 8.90 -18.86 22.54
CA PRO A 104 9.86 -17.79 22.81
C PRO A 104 10.92 -17.64 21.72
N ASP A 105 11.35 -18.74 21.07
CA ASP A 105 12.33 -18.71 19.99
C ASP A 105 11.83 -17.89 18.77
N TYR A 106 10.54 -17.95 18.44
CA TYR A 106 9.98 -17.16 17.34
C TYR A 106 9.93 -15.68 17.69
N ILE A 107 9.62 -15.34 18.94
CA ILE A 107 9.60 -13.96 19.43
C ILE A 107 11.00 -13.36 19.37
N GLU A 108 12.01 -14.10 19.82
CA GLU A 108 13.41 -13.69 19.75
C GLU A 108 13.85 -13.41 18.30
N ARG A 109 13.53 -14.32 17.35
CA ARG A 109 13.82 -14.13 15.93
C ARG A 109 13.11 -12.94 15.32
N MET A 110 11.81 -12.73 15.62
CA MET A 110 11.07 -11.56 15.15
C MET A 110 11.65 -10.27 15.68
N ASN A 111 12.01 -10.21 16.97
CA ASN A 111 12.63 -9.03 17.57
C ASN A 111 14.03 -8.76 17.01
N ALA A 112 14.83 -9.79 16.77
CA ALA A 112 16.15 -9.67 16.13
C ALA A 112 16.03 -9.13 14.70
N PHE A 113 15.09 -9.67 13.91
CA PHE A 113 14.81 -9.20 12.55
C PHE A 113 14.36 -7.73 12.52
N ILE A 114 13.46 -7.33 13.41
CA ILE A 114 13.00 -5.93 13.52
C ILE A 114 14.18 -5.02 13.84
N SER A 115 15.02 -5.39 14.81
CA SER A 115 16.21 -4.60 15.19
C SER A 115 17.19 -4.49 14.02
N GLU A 116 17.46 -5.57 13.31
CA GLU A 116 18.30 -5.60 12.11
C GLU A 116 17.75 -4.67 11.02
N ALA A 117 16.44 -4.74 10.77
CA ALA A 117 15.76 -3.89 9.80
C ALA A 117 15.85 -2.40 10.16
N GLN A 118 15.66 -2.06 11.45
CA GLN A 118 15.77 -0.70 11.95
C GLN A 118 17.21 -0.15 11.83
N VAL A 119 18.20 -0.94 12.19
CA VAL A 119 19.64 -0.56 12.09
C VAL A 119 20.05 -0.39 10.62
N GLY A 120 19.61 -1.30 9.76
CA GLY A 120 19.90 -1.27 8.32
C GLY A 120 19.07 -0.27 7.53
N ASP A 121 18.05 0.35 8.15
CA ASP A 121 17.06 1.23 7.48
C ASP A 121 16.48 0.61 6.19
N ILE A 122 16.23 -0.71 6.23
CA ILE A 122 15.75 -1.48 5.08
C ILE A 122 14.24 -1.33 4.87
N ARG A 123 13.78 -1.57 3.66
CA ARG A 123 12.34 -1.62 3.35
C ARG A 123 11.87 -3.06 3.27
N ILE A 124 10.75 -3.33 3.94
CA ILE A 124 10.11 -4.65 4.03
C ILE A 124 8.80 -4.58 3.25
N THR A 125 8.52 -5.59 2.44
CA THR A 125 7.24 -5.74 1.74
C THR A 125 6.47 -6.95 2.26
N GLN A 126 5.14 -6.86 2.24
CA GLN A 126 4.26 -7.86 2.84
C GLN A 126 3.75 -8.86 1.81
N CYS A 127 4.20 -10.10 1.91
CA CYS A 127 3.81 -11.20 1.04
C CYS A 127 2.73 -12.06 1.73
N ILE A 128 1.46 -11.61 1.72
CA ILE A 128 0.37 -12.35 2.37
C ILE A 128 -0.48 -13.16 1.38
N THR A 129 -0.93 -12.54 0.27
CA THR A 129 -1.92 -13.17 -0.61
C THR A 129 -1.29 -14.24 -1.48
N ASP A 130 -1.66 -15.51 -1.27
CA ASP A 130 -1.26 -16.63 -2.12
C ASP A 130 -1.98 -16.63 -3.48
N ALA A 131 -1.49 -17.39 -4.46
CA ALA A 131 -2.15 -17.60 -5.75
C ALA A 131 -3.53 -18.25 -5.60
N LYS A 132 -3.70 -19.08 -4.56
CA LYS A 132 -4.94 -19.71 -4.06
C LYS A 132 -5.55 -20.80 -4.94
N GLY A 133 -5.19 -20.93 -6.22
CA GLY A 133 -5.71 -21.95 -7.11
C GLY A 133 -7.25 -22.02 -7.12
N ASP A 134 -7.81 -23.21 -6.91
CA ASP A 134 -9.27 -23.40 -6.72
C ASP A 134 -9.67 -22.98 -5.31
N ARG A 135 -10.35 -21.86 -5.19
CA ARG A 135 -10.75 -21.28 -3.89
C ARG A 135 -11.80 -22.09 -3.13
N SER A 136 -12.44 -23.08 -3.77
CA SER A 136 -13.33 -24.04 -3.10
C SER A 136 -12.56 -25.12 -2.32
N GLN A 137 -11.26 -25.29 -2.59
CA GLN A 137 -10.41 -26.29 -1.99
C GLN A 137 -9.45 -25.67 -0.96
N PRO A 138 -9.14 -26.38 0.13
CA PRO A 138 -8.08 -25.98 1.06
C PRO A 138 -6.68 -26.19 0.45
N PRO A 139 -5.61 -25.59 1.01
CA PRO A 139 -4.25 -25.70 0.47
C PRO A 139 -3.79 -27.13 0.22
N ALA A 140 -4.01 -28.05 1.16
CA ALA A 140 -3.62 -29.46 1.06
C ALA A 140 -4.42 -30.27 0.02
N LYS A 141 -5.45 -29.71 -0.60
CA LYS A 141 -6.29 -30.38 -1.62
C LYS A 141 -6.28 -29.66 -2.96
N GLN A 142 -5.38 -28.69 -3.16
CA GLN A 142 -5.18 -28.08 -4.45
C GLN A 142 -4.62 -29.08 -5.46
N ASN A 143 -5.00 -28.96 -6.74
CA ASN A 143 -4.38 -29.76 -7.81
C ASN A 143 -2.89 -29.47 -7.91
N ASP A 144 -2.50 -28.22 -7.74
CA ASP A 144 -1.12 -27.80 -7.57
C ASP A 144 -0.94 -27.31 -6.12
N LEU A 145 -0.19 -28.06 -5.34
CA LEU A 145 0.06 -27.77 -3.92
C LEU A 145 0.84 -26.45 -3.73
N ASP A 146 1.56 -25.99 -4.75
CA ASP A 146 2.34 -24.76 -4.74
C ASP A 146 1.48 -23.50 -5.01
N SER A 147 0.16 -23.67 -5.20
CA SER A 147 -0.82 -22.56 -5.26
C SER A 147 -0.87 -21.73 -3.97
N TYR A 148 -0.39 -22.29 -2.88
CA TYR A 148 -0.10 -21.58 -1.62
C TYR A 148 1.36 -21.81 -1.28
N VAL A 149 2.04 -20.79 -0.78
CA VAL A 149 3.43 -20.93 -0.34
C VAL A 149 3.50 -21.97 0.79
N ARG A 150 4.42 -22.91 0.65
CA ARG A 150 4.61 -24.00 1.59
C ARG A 150 6.07 -24.36 1.78
N VAL A 151 6.36 -25.04 2.88
CA VAL A 151 7.63 -25.72 3.11
C VAL A 151 7.64 -26.99 2.28
N VAL A 152 8.66 -27.17 1.44
CA VAL A 152 8.87 -28.37 0.62
C VAL A 152 9.96 -29.27 1.18
N ASP A 153 10.88 -28.70 1.98
CA ASP A 153 11.95 -29.45 2.65
C ASP A 153 12.30 -28.75 3.98
N ARG A 154 12.61 -29.55 5.02
CA ARG A 154 13.12 -29.06 6.30
C ARG A 154 14.52 -29.61 6.50
N GLN A 155 15.49 -28.73 6.48
CA GLN A 155 16.92 -29.04 6.60
C GLN A 155 17.41 -28.77 8.03
N ARG A 156 18.69 -29.04 8.26
CA ARG A 156 19.29 -28.88 9.60
C ARG A 156 19.32 -27.41 10.06
N ASP A 157 19.50 -26.49 9.14
CA ASP A 157 19.76 -25.06 9.38
C ASP A 157 18.69 -24.13 8.81
N GLY A 158 17.62 -24.67 8.21
CA GLY A 158 16.54 -23.87 7.65
C GLY A 158 15.48 -24.69 6.96
N VAL A 159 14.61 -24.02 6.23
CA VAL A 159 13.56 -24.61 5.41
C VAL A 159 13.68 -24.20 3.96
N VAL A 160 13.16 -25.00 3.04
CA VAL A 160 13.01 -24.63 1.64
C VAL A 160 11.54 -24.36 1.37
N ILE A 161 11.22 -23.20 0.82
CA ILE A 161 9.85 -22.80 0.49
C ILE A 161 9.63 -22.76 -1.02
N ARG A 162 8.37 -23.06 -1.42
CA ARG A 162 7.93 -22.99 -2.82
C ARG A 162 6.50 -22.44 -2.88
N GLY A 163 6.16 -21.75 -3.99
CA GLY A 163 4.84 -21.21 -4.25
C GLY A 163 4.88 -19.78 -4.73
N ALA A 164 3.73 -19.08 -4.71
CA ALA A 164 3.67 -17.70 -5.16
C ALA A 164 2.75 -16.83 -4.33
N LYS A 165 3.12 -15.55 -4.21
CA LYS A 165 2.34 -14.49 -3.57
C LYS A 165 1.95 -13.43 -4.61
N LEU A 166 0.68 -13.02 -4.60
CA LEU A 166 0.08 -12.08 -5.55
C LEU A 166 -0.24 -10.75 -4.88
N HIS A 167 -0.35 -9.70 -5.70
CA HIS A 167 -0.76 -8.37 -5.23
C HIS A 167 0.18 -7.83 -4.14
N ILE A 168 1.50 -8.00 -4.37
CA ILE A 168 2.50 -7.57 -3.40
C ILE A 168 2.98 -6.17 -3.77
N THR A 169 2.39 -5.18 -3.13
CA THR A 169 2.71 -3.77 -3.34
C THR A 169 4.19 -3.51 -3.08
N GLY A 170 4.87 -3.01 -4.09
CA GLY A 170 6.27 -2.63 -4.00
C GLY A 170 7.27 -3.80 -3.87
N ALA A 171 6.91 -5.03 -4.23
CA ALA A 171 7.74 -6.23 -4.04
C ALA A 171 9.19 -6.05 -4.52
N SER A 172 9.40 -5.50 -5.72
CA SER A 172 10.74 -5.27 -6.29
C SER A 172 11.46 -4.06 -5.70
N PHE A 173 10.84 -3.28 -4.82
CA PHE A 173 11.36 -2.02 -4.28
C PHE A 173 11.77 -2.11 -2.81
N GLY A 174 11.48 -3.24 -2.16
CA GLY A 174 11.95 -3.59 -0.82
C GLY A 174 13.31 -4.27 -0.82
N HIS A 175 13.78 -4.58 0.37
CA HIS A 175 14.97 -5.42 0.60
C HIS A 175 14.57 -6.81 1.08
N GLU A 176 13.45 -6.89 1.82
CA GLU A 176 12.95 -8.11 2.42
C GLU A 176 11.47 -8.34 2.07
N LEU A 177 11.12 -9.61 1.88
CA LEU A 177 9.77 -10.11 1.65
C LEU A 177 9.28 -10.79 2.95
N LEU A 178 8.44 -10.11 3.73
CA LEU A 178 7.79 -10.71 4.88
C LEU A 178 6.65 -11.62 4.39
N THR A 179 6.95 -12.91 4.30
CA THR A 179 6.02 -13.94 3.81
C THR A 179 5.28 -14.56 4.98
N ILE A 180 3.94 -14.51 4.98
CA ILE A 180 3.09 -15.01 6.05
C ILE A 180 1.89 -15.78 5.48
N PRO A 181 1.23 -16.67 6.28
CA PRO A 181 0.04 -17.37 5.84
C PRO A 181 -1.09 -16.42 5.46
N THR A 182 -1.80 -16.70 4.36
CA THR A 182 -2.91 -15.86 3.90
C THR A 182 -4.18 -16.01 4.76
N LYS A 183 -4.29 -17.09 5.53
CA LYS A 183 -5.50 -17.47 6.31
C LYS A 183 -5.16 -18.42 7.47
N ALA A 184 -6.17 -18.73 8.27
CA ALA A 184 -6.08 -19.84 9.23
C ALA A 184 -5.79 -21.17 8.51
N MET A 185 -4.88 -21.97 9.06
CA MET A 185 -4.54 -23.31 8.62
C MET A 185 -5.16 -24.34 9.58
N LYS A 186 -5.36 -25.57 9.09
CA LYS A 186 -5.94 -26.69 9.84
C LYS A 186 -4.95 -27.83 9.95
N ALA A 187 -5.26 -28.82 10.80
CA ALA A 187 -4.51 -30.07 10.85
C ALA A 187 -4.43 -30.69 9.45
N GLY A 188 -3.22 -31.11 9.05
CA GLY A 188 -2.88 -31.56 7.69
C GLY A 188 -2.47 -30.45 6.73
N GLU A 189 -2.38 -29.19 7.20
CA GLU A 189 -1.91 -28.03 6.45
C GLU A 189 -0.65 -27.41 7.09
N GLU A 190 0.13 -28.20 7.83
CA GLU A 190 1.32 -27.77 8.56
C GLU A 190 2.37 -27.16 7.62
N ASP A 191 2.56 -27.72 6.42
CA ASP A 191 3.55 -27.21 5.46
C ASP A 191 3.19 -25.81 4.91
N TRP A 192 1.92 -25.42 4.91
CA TRP A 192 1.44 -24.09 4.50
C TRP A 192 1.39 -23.08 5.66
N SER A 193 1.67 -23.54 6.88
CA SER A 193 1.76 -22.70 8.08
C SER A 193 3.19 -22.18 8.23
N ILE A 194 3.64 -21.34 7.27
CA ILE A 194 4.99 -20.76 7.23
C ILE A 194 4.93 -19.25 7.31
N GLY A 195 5.70 -18.67 8.24
CA GLY A 195 5.95 -17.24 8.35
C GLY A 195 7.45 -16.99 8.38
N CYS A 196 7.97 -16.18 7.46
CA CYS A 196 9.42 -15.95 7.34
C CYS A 196 9.73 -14.63 6.63
N ALA A 197 10.98 -14.16 6.75
CA ALA A 197 11.53 -13.08 5.96
C ALA A 197 12.54 -13.62 4.93
N VAL A 198 12.41 -13.17 3.68
CA VAL A 198 13.24 -13.62 2.55
C VAL A 198 13.83 -12.39 1.86
N PRO A 199 15.16 -12.31 1.67
CA PRO A 199 15.76 -11.24 0.87
C PRO A 199 15.20 -11.23 -0.57
N VAL A 200 14.94 -10.05 -1.10
CA VAL A 200 14.37 -9.91 -2.45
C VAL A 200 15.28 -10.52 -3.53
N ASN A 201 16.60 -10.51 -3.29
CA ASN A 201 17.61 -11.05 -4.17
C ASN A 201 18.00 -12.51 -3.86
N ALA A 202 17.28 -13.20 -2.98
CA ALA A 202 17.56 -14.60 -2.68
C ALA A 202 17.45 -15.48 -3.94
N GLU A 203 18.31 -16.50 -4.03
CA GLU A 203 18.25 -17.48 -5.11
C GLU A 203 16.88 -18.16 -5.15
N GLY A 204 16.25 -18.25 -6.32
CA GLY A 204 14.91 -18.79 -6.51
C GLY A 204 13.77 -17.76 -6.35
N VAL A 205 14.04 -16.53 -5.91
CA VAL A 205 13.03 -15.47 -5.90
C VAL A 205 12.94 -14.81 -7.27
N ARG A 206 11.73 -14.73 -7.83
CA ARG A 206 11.43 -13.99 -9.07
C ARG A 206 10.21 -13.11 -8.86
N ILE A 207 10.25 -11.87 -9.38
CA ILE A 207 9.16 -10.91 -9.22
C ILE A 207 8.72 -10.38 -10.57
N ILE A 208 7.45 -10.61 -10.91
CA ILE A 208 6.84 -10.04 -12.11
C ILE A 208 6.00 -8.84 -11.67
N ASN A 209 6.34 -7.65 -12.18
CA ASN A 209 5.66 -6.42 -11.81
C ASN A 209 4.54 -6.08 -12.80
N THR A 210 3.47 -5.49 -12.25
CA THR A 210 2.45 -4.78 -13.00
C THR A 210 2.38 -3.34 -12.49
N THR A 211 1.89 -2.42 -13.30
CA THR A 211 1.68 -1.02 -12.87
C THR A 211 0.46 -0.43 -13.55
N TYR A 212 -0.22 0.45 -12.84
CA TYR A 212 -1.28 1.31 -13.34
C TYR A 212 -0.78 2.71 -13.72
N ALA A 213 0.54 2.93 -13.73
CA ALA A 213 1.13 4.20 -14.15
C ALA A 213 0.65 4.59 -15.55
N PRO A 214 0.35 5.89 -15.77
CA PRO A 214 -0.09 6.35 -17.09
C PRO A 214 1.02 6.15 -18.12
N ARG A 215 0.62 5.78 -19.33
CA ARG A 215 1.53 5.63 -20.47
C ARG A 215 1.96 6.97 -21.08
N HIS A 216 1.21 8.03 -20.78
CA HIS A 216 1.53 9.42 -21.18
C HIS A 216 2.37 10.10 -20.12
N GLU A 217 3.31 10.93 -20.55
CA GLU A 217 4.21 11.65 -19.64
C GLU A 217 3.66 13.00 -19.17
N ASP A 218 2.60 13.52 -19.80
CA ASP A 218 2.04 14.82 -19.44
C ASP A 218 1.29 14.75 -18.11
N ILE A 219 1.98 15.17 -17.04
CA ILE A 219 1.45 15.19 -15.68
C ILE A 219 0.21 16.07 -15.52
N ARG A 220 -0.01 17.05 -16.42
CA ARG A 220 -1.22 17.89 -16.38
C ARG A 220 -2.47 17.08 -16.69
N ALA A 221 -2.35 16.00 -17.47
CA ALA A 221 -3.43 15.05 -17.75
C ALA A 221 -3.55 13.96 -16.68
N PHE A 222 -2.46 13.67 -15.95
CA PHE A 222 -2.35 12.62 -14.93
C PHE A 222 -1.68 13.15 -13.66
N PRO A 223 -2.30 14.14 -12.96
CA PRO A 223 -1.66 14.85 -11.85
C PRO A 223 -1.48 14.00 -10.60
N VAL A 224 -2.22 12.89 -10.47
CA VAL A 224 -2.14 11.97 -9.32
C VAL A 224 -1.33 10.73 -9.68
N SER A 225 -1.76 9.96 -10.67
CA SER A 225 -1.11 8.71 -11.07
C SER A 225 0.27 8.91 -11.71
N GLY A 226 0.54 10.08 -12.25
CA GLY A 226 1.85 10.45 -12.78
C GLY A 226 2.94 10.54 -11.70
N GLU A 227 2.57 10.89 -10.47
CA GLU A 227 3.48 11.02 -9.32
C GLU A 227 3.34 9.87 -8.31
N HIS A 228 2.12 9.37 -8.12
CA HIS A 228 1.78 8.37 -7.12
C HIS A 228 1.33 7.07 -7.77
N HIS A 229 2.26 6.21 -8.12
CA HIS A 229 1.96 4.87 -8.60
C HIS A 229 2.90 3.87 -7.93
N TYR A 230 2.33 2.71 -7.57
CA TYR A 230 3.06 1.65 -6.89
C TYR A 230 2.88 0.36 -7.64
N PRO A 231 3.96 -0.17 -8.27
CA PRO A 231 3.87 -1.46 -8.94
C PRO A 231 3.52 -2.59 -7.97
N GLU A 232 2.66 -3.48 -8.44
CA GLU A 232 2.29 -4.68 -7.73
C GLU A 232 3.13 -5.87 -8.23
N GLY A 233 3.66 -6.64 -7.31
CA GLY A 233 4.48 -7.80 -7.62
C GLY A 233 3.70 -9.11 -7.57
N PHE A 234 3.96 -9.98 -8.54
CA PHE A 234 3.71 -11.40 -8.48
C PHE A 234 5.02 -12.06 -8.07
N VAL A 235 5.13 -12.45 -6.79
CA VAL A 235 6.36 -13.00 -6.19
C VAL A 235 6.34 -14.51 -6.27
N ILE A 236 7.35 -15.10 -6.91
CA ILE A 236 7.53 -16.53 -7.06
C ILE A 236 8.68 -16.98 -6.17
N PHE A 237 8.46 -17.99 -5.37
CA PHE A 237 9.46 -18.72 -4.61
C PHE A 237 9.67 -20.09 -5.27
N ASP A 238 10.84 -20.32 -5.86
CA ASP A 238 11.22 -21.54 -6.57
C ASP A 238 12.36 -22.22 -5.82
N ASP A 239 12.01 -23.06 -4.85
CA ASP A 239 12.92 -23.75 -3.94
C ASP A 239 13.87 -22.80 -3.18
N VAL A 240 13.28 -21.77 -2.56
CA VAL A 240 14.05 -20.75 -1.83
C VAL A 240 14.41 -21.27 -0.44
N PHE A 241 15.71 -21.32 -0.14
CA PHE A 241 16.19 -21.64 1.20
C PHE A 241 16.02 -20.46 2.15
N VAL A 242 15.45 -20.71 3.33
CA VAL A 242 15.25 -19.73 4.41
C VAL A 242 15.89 -20.27 5.70
N PRO A 243 16.93 -19.63 6.23
CA PRO A 243 17.56 -20.07 7.46
C PRO A 243 16.63 -19.86 8.67
N TYR A 244 16.79 -20.68 9.71
CA TYR A 244 15.85 -20.68 10.85
C TYR A 244 15.79 -19.34 11.61
N GLU A 245 16.85 -18.55 11.60
CA GLU A 245 16.82 -17.20 12.19
C GLU A 245 15.84 -16.24 11.49
N ARG A 246 15.47 -16.55 10.24
CA ARG A 246 14.48 -15.82 9.44
C ARG A 246 13.10 -16.49 9.44
N VAL A 247 12.90 -17.58 10.16
CA VAL A 247 11.62 -18.31 10.26
C VAL A 247 10.91 -17.96 11.56
N PHE A 248 9.71 -17.43 11.45
CA PHE A 248 8.86 -16.93 12.55
C PHE A 248 7.66 -17.82 12.83
N LEU A 249 7.36 -18.75 11.94
CA LEU A 249 6.33 -19.79 12.07
C LEU A 249 6.70 -20.95 11.15
N ASP A 250 6.68 -22.20 11.65
CA ASP A 250 6.91 -23.41 10.85
C ASP A 250 6.06 -24.57 11.37
N GLY A 251 4.89 -24.75 10.79
CA GLY A 251 4.02 -25.91 11.01
C GLY A 251 2.94 -25.72 12.07
N GLU A 252 3.00 -24.73 12.95
CA GLU A 252 1.98 -24.52 13.97
C GLU A 252 0.73 -23.88 13.40
N THR A 253 -0.21 -24.69 12.91
CA THR A 253 -1.43 -24.24 12.22
C THR A 253 -2.30 -23.31 13.08
N ALA A 254 -2.27 -23.46 14.41
CA ALA A 254 -3.01 -22.60 15.34
C ALA A 254 -2.57 -21.12 15.27
N PHE A 255 -1.32 -20.84 14.87
CA PHE A 255 -0.78 -19.48 14.80
C PHE A 255 -0.82 -18.86 13.40
N ALA A 256 -1.16 -19.62 12.36
CA ALA A 256 -1.27 -19.08 11.00
C ALA A 256 -2.22 -17.87 10.95
N ALA A 257 -3.38 -17.95 11.61
CA ALA A 257 -4.34 -16.85 11.68
C ALA A 257 -3.81 -15.65 12.48
N VAL A 258 -2.93 -15.85 13.45
CA VAL A 258 -2.36 -14.76 14.26
C VAL A 258 -1.58 -13.78 13.37
N PHE A 259 -0.75 -14.29 12.46
CA PHE A 259 -0.02 -13.45 11.51
C PHE A 259 -0.97 -12.71 10.56
N ALA A 260 -1.91 -13.41 9.95
CA ALA A 260 -2.89 -12.81 9.03
C ALA A 260 -3.75 -11.73 9.69
N HIS A 261 -4.19 -11.95 10.93
CA HIS A 261 -4.99 -10.98 11.69
C HIS A 261 -4.13 -9.79 12.16
N SER A 262 -2.87 -10.04 12.55
CA SER A 262 -1.95 -8.97 12.96
C SER A 262 -1.66 -8.03 11.80
N LEU A 263 -1.35 -8.56 10.61
CA LEU A 263 -1.21 -7.76 9.40
C LEU A 263 -2.51 -7.03 9.06
N GLY A 264 -3.63 -7.74 9.10
CA GLY A 264 -4.93 -7.16 8.79
C GLY A 264 -5.31 -5.99 9.68
N LEU A 265 -4.91 -5.97 10.95
CA LEU A 265 -5.14 -4.84 11.86
C LEU A 265 -4.44 -3.58 11.35
N TRP A 266 -3.15 -3.67 11.06
CA TRP A 266 -2.33 -2.53 10.68
C TRP A 266 -2.62 -2.04 9.26
N GLU A 267 -2.85 -2.94 8.30
CA GLU A 267 -3.26 -2.57 6.95
C GLU A 267 -4.65 -1.92 6.92
N ARG A 268 -5.56 -2.33 7.82
CA ARG A 268 -6.86 -1.69 7.93
C ARG A 268 -6.78 -0.32 8.59
N LEU A 269 -5.92 -0.12 9.60
CA LEU A 269 -5.68 1.20 10.18
C LEU A 269 -5.09 2.14 9.14
N GLY A 270 -4.04 1.72 8.44
CA GLY A 270 -3.41 2.50 7.38
C GLY A 270 -4.37 2.81 6.24
N GLY A 271 -5.14 1.81 5.78
CA GLY A 271 -6.15 2.00 4.76
C GLY A 271 -7.29 2.92 5.21
N LEU A 272 -7.72 2.85 6.48
CA LEU A 272 -8.72 3.78 7.03
C LEU A 272 -8.17 5.22 7.05
N SER A 273 -6.93 5.42 7.49
CA SER A 273 -6.29 6.73 7.50
C SER A 273 -6.16 7.32 6.08
N ALA A 274 -5.80 6.51 5.09
CA ALA A 274 -5.74 6.92 3.69
C ALA A 274 -7.12 7.32 3.14
N PHE A 275 -8.18 6.57 3.49
CA PHE A 275 -9.54 6.92 3.10
C PHE A 275 -10.03 8.22 3.74
N VAL A 276 -9.60 8.54 4.96
CA VAL A 276 -9.93 9.83 5.60
C VAL A 276 -9.33 10.99 4.81
N GLU A 277 -8.06 10.89 4.43
CA GLU A 277 -7.39 11.93 3.63
C GLU A 277 -8.02 12.06 2.25
N GLU A 278 -8.29 10.95 1.59
CA GLU A 278 -8.91 10.93 0.26
C GLU A 278 -10.35 11.48 0.29
N ALA A 279 -11.12 11.17 1.32
CA ALA A 279 -12.49 11.71 1.45
C ALA A 279 -12.48 13.24 1.55
N ASP A 280 -11.52 13.84 2.25
CA ASP A 280 -11.37 15.30 2.29
C ASP A 280 -11.02 15.87 0.90
N GLN A 281 -10.13 15.19 0.15
CA GLN A 281 -9.80 15.59 -1.23
C GLN A 281 -11.01 15.50 -2.15
N LEU A 282 -11.81 14.43 -2.06
CA LEU A 282 -13.03 14.25 -2.86
C LEU A 282 -14.08 15.33 -2.54
N VAL A 283 -14.27 15.68 -1.25
CA VAL A 283 -15.15 16.79 -0.84
C VAL A 283 -14.65 18.11 -1.43
N GLY A 284 -13.35 18.38 -1.32
CA GLY A 284 -12.74 19.60 -1.89
C GLY A 284 -12.92 19.69 -3.40
N LEU A 285 -12.66 18.58 -4.14
CA LEU A 285 -12.88 18.52 -5.58
C LEU A 285 -14.35 18.70 -5.97
N ALA A 286 -15.29 18.12 -5.20
CA ALA A 286 -16.72 18.29 -5.44
C ALA A 286 -17.15 19.76 -5.29
N GLN A 287 -16.63 20.45 -4.28
CA GLN A 287 -16.90 21.88 -4.08
C GLN A 287 -16.31 22.71 -5.21
N LEU A 288 -15.02 22.54 -5.54
CA LEU A 288 -14.34 23.29 -6.59
C LEU A 288 -15.00 23.09 -7.96
N VAL A 289 -15.39 21.87 -8.30
CA VAL A 289 -16.03 21.62 -9.60
C VAL A 289 -17.47 22.15 -9.63
N ALA A 290 -18.19 22.11 -8.52
CA ALA A 290 -19.52 22.70 -8.41
C ALA A 290 -19.47 24.24 -8.59
N GLU A 291 -18.48 24.89 -8.02
CA GLU A 291 -18.21 26.33 -8.21
C GLU A 291 -17.82 26.62 -9.67
N ALA A 292 -16.86 25.88 -10.21
CA ALA A 292 -16.41 26.05 -11.59
C ALA A 292 -17.53 25.79 -12.63
N ASN A 293 -18.48 24.92 -12.33
CA ASN A 293 -19.66 24.67 -13.17
C ASN A 293 -20.82 25.66 -12.92
N GLY A 294 -20.72 26.54 -11.92
CA GLY A 294 -21.82 27.44 -11.51
C GLY A 294 -22.99 26.72 -10.83
N THR A 295 -22.79 25.50 -10.32
CA THR A 295 -23.86 24.64 -9.76
C THR A 295 -23.86 24.56 -8.23
N ALA A 296 -22.92 25.22 -7.56
CA ALA A 296 -22.76 25.16 -6.08
C ALA A 296 -24.02 25.64 -5.30
N GLY A 297 -24.87 26.47 -5.93
CA GLY A 297 -26.14 26.93 -5.34
C GLY A 297 -27.30 25.93 -5.43
N ILE A 298 -27.19 24.90 -6.25
CA ILE A 298 -28.28 23.95 -6.57
C ILE A 298 -28.48 22.96 -5.43
N SER A 299 -29.73 22.73 -5.00
CA SER A 299 -30.07 21.93 -3.80
C SER A 299 -29.51 20.51 -3.86
N HIS A 300 -29.74 19.78 -4.95
CA HIS A 300 -29.26 18.40 -5.07
C HIS A 300 -27.72 18.27 -5.13
N VAL A 301 -27.01 19.32 -5.57
CA VAL A 301 -25.54 19.37 -5.52
C VAL A 301 -25.07 19.55 -4.06
N LYS A 302 -25.73 20.45 -3.32
CA LYS A 302 -25.46 20.64 -1.87
C LYS A 302 -25.74 19.39 -1.07
N GLU A 303 -26.82 18.67 -1.35
CA GLU A 303 -27.17 17.41 -0.71
C GLU A 303 -26.05 16.38 -0.89
N LYS A 304 -25.56 16.17 -2.11
CA LYS A 304 -24.46 15.24 -2.40
C LYS A 304 -23.17 15.63 -1.67
N ILE A 305 -22.79 16.89 -1.71
CA ILE A 305 -21.61 17.36 -0.96
C ILE A 305 -21.80 17.16 0.55
N SER A 306 -23.00 17.37 1.07
CA SER A 306 -23.31 17.12 2.49
C SER A 306 -23.15 15.62 2.83
N GLU A 307 -23.62 14.71 1.99
CA GLU A 307 -23.41 13.27 2.18
C GLU A 307 -21.91 12.89 2.16
N MET A 308 -21.13 13.50 1.26
CA MET A 308 -19.67 13.30 1.20
C MET A 308 -18.99 13.80 2.48
N ILE A 309 -19.40 14.95 3.03
CA ILE A 309 -18.90 15.50 4.31
C ILE A 309 -19.26 14.58 5.47
N ILE A 310 -20.50 14.06 5.52
CA ILE A 310 -20.94 13.12 6.55
C ILE A 310 -20.08 11.86 6.50
N HIS A 311 -19.84 11.31 5.32
CA HIS A 311 -18.99 10.14 5.15
C HIS A 311 -17.57 10.40 5.66
N ALA A 312 -16.91 11.49 5.22
CA ALA A 312 -15.58 11.89 5.68
C ALA A 312 -15.51 12.04 7.21
N THR A 313 -16.55 12.64 7.81
CA THR A 313 -16.64 12.82 9.26
C THR A 313 -16.76 11.49 10.00
N LEU A 314 -17.60 10.56 9.52
CA LEU A 314 -17.81 9.26 10.15
C LEU A 314 -16.54 8.39 10.11
N ILE A 315 -15.85 8.31 8.98
CA ILE A 315 -14.62 7.51 8.89
C ILE A 315 -13.50 8.12 9.74
N ARG A 316 -13.38 9.45 9.82
CA ARG A 316 -12.45 10.13 10.72
C ARG A 316 -12.77 9.84 12.19
N ALA A 317 -14.03 9.89 12.58
CA ALA A 317 -14.45 9.57 13.95
C ALA A 317 -14.09 8.14 14.34
N THR A 318 -14.21 7.17 13.40
CA THR A 318 -13.80 5.79 13.65
C THR A 318 -12.28 5.62 13.71
N LEU A 319 -11.52 6.38 12.94
CA LEU A 319 -10.05 6.41 13.02
C LEU A 319 -9.59 6.91 14.39
N GLU A 320 -10.13 8.06 14.84
CA GLU A 320 -9.81 8.60 16.16
C GLU A 320 -10.21 7.64 17.28
N ALA A 321 -11.39 7.03 17.19
CA ALA A 321 -11.82 6.03 18.16
C ALA A 321 -10.90 4.78 18.17
N ALA A 322 -10.38 4.36 17.02
CA ALA A 322 -9.42 3.25 16.93
C ALA A 322 -8.11 3.58 17.65
N ILE A 323 -7.65 4.82 17.54
CA ILE A 323 -6.43 5.33 18.18
C ILE A 323 -6.65 5.54 19.68
N ASP A 324 -7.69 6.29 20.08
CA ASP A 324 -7.93 6.64 21.47
C ASP A 324 -8.23 5.43 22.36
N ASN A 325 -8.81 4.38 21.81
CA ASN A 325 -9.08 3.12 22.51
C ASN A 325 -8.02 2.04 22.22
N CYS A 326 -6.79 2.43 21.89
CA CYS A 326 -5.68 1.49 21.71
C CYS A 326 -5.42 0.69 22.99
N SER A 327 -4.87 -0.50 22.86
CA SER A 327 -4.40 -1.31 23.98
C SER A 327 -2.88 -1.32 24.02
N ILE A 328 -2.31 -1.40 25.22
CA ILE A 328 -0.86 -1.54 25.39
C ILE A 328 -0.54 -3.02 25.66
N GLY A 329 0.31 -3.58 24.84
CA GLY A 329 0.77 -4.97 24.97
C GLY A 329 1.85 -5.16 26.03
N PRO A 330 2.27 -6.43 26.27
CA PRO A 330 3.25 -6.77 27.31
C PRO A 330 4.59 -6.03 27.19
N GLU A 331 5.06 -5.80 25.96
CA GLU A 331 6.32 -5.07 25.68
C GLU A 331 6.15 -3.56 25.59
N GLY A 332 5.01 -3.00 25.98
CA GLY A 332 4.71 -1.58 25.94
C GLY A 332 4.29 -1.05 24.56
N ALA A 333 4.13 -1.90 23.55
CA ALA A 333 3.66 -1.50 22.22
C ALA A 333 2.17 -1.17 22.24
N ALA A 334 1.77 -0.08 21.58
CA ALA A 334 0.38 0.33 21.41
C ALA A 334 -0.23 -0.32 20.17
N PHE A 335 -1.38 -0.97 20.35
CA PHE A 335 -2.16 -1.61 19.28
C PHE A 335 -3.49 -0.89 19.10
N PRO A 336 -3.85 -0.47 17.86
CA PRO A 336 -5.12 0.20 17.63
C PRO A 336 -6.30 -0.73 17.96
N ASN A 337 -7.43 -0.14 18.31
CA ASN A 337 -8.62 -0.91 18.63
C ASN A 337 -9.17 -1.62 17.39
N GLU A 338 -9.23 -2.95 17.42
CA GLU A 338 -9.64 -3.78 16.27
C GLU A 338 -11.08 -3.50 15.82
N LEU A 339 -12.01 -3.30 16.76
CA LEU A 339 -13.43 -3.09 16.42
C LEU A 339 -13.62 -1.80 15.63
N PHE A 340 -13.08 -0.69 16.12
CA PHE A 340 -13.20 0.60 15.46
C PHE A 340 -12.41 0.63 14.14
N THR A 341 -11.22 0.03 14.10
CA THR A 341 -10.43 -0.10 12.86
C THR A 341 -11.21 -0.88 11.79
N ASN A 342 -11.77 -2.03 12.14
CA ASN A 342 -12.54 -2.86 11.22
C ASN A 342 -13.84 -2.17 10.78
N ALA A 343 -14.59 -1.56 11.69
CA ALA A 343 -15.83 -0.86 11.39
C ALA A 343 -15.59 0.34 10.46
N GLY A 344 -14.57 1.15 10.74
CA GLY A 344 -14.20 2.31 9.92
C GLY A 344 -13.74 1.89 8.52
N LYS A 345 -12.82 0.93 8.43
CA LYS A 345 -12.32 0.44 7.12
C LYS A 345 -13.44 -0.19 6.29
N PHE A 346 -14.31 -0.99 6.91
CA PHE A 346 -15.47 -1.57 6.22
C PHE A 346 -16.41 -0.49 5.69
N HIS A 347 -16.78 0.49 6.52
CA HIS A 347 -17.66 1.59 6.12
C HIS A 347 -17.05 2.42 4.99
N ALA A 348 -15.76 2.77 5.09
CA ALA A 348 -15.05 3.51 4.07
C ALA A 348 -15.07 2.78 2.72
N ALA A 349 -14.67 1.50 2.68
CA ALA A 349 -14.62 0.72 1.46
C ALA A 349 -16.01 0.46 0.87
N ALA A 350 -17.02 0.15 1.70
CA ALA A 350 -18.38 -0.12 1.25
C ALA A 350 -19.06 1.10 0.60
N ASN A 351 -18.71 2.32 1.02
CA ASN A 351 -19.30 3.55 0.51
C ASN A 351 -18.42 4.26 -0.53
N TYR A 352 -17.19 3.83 -0.76
CA TYR A 352 -16.24 4.51 -1.65
C TYR A 352 -16.84 4.82 -3.02
N ASN A 353 -17.34 3.80 -3.73
CA ASN A 353 -17.92 3.99 -5.06
C ASN A 353 -19.19 4.87 -5.05
N HIS A 354 -19.94 4.91 -3.94
CA HIS A 354 -21.08 5.81 -3.79
C HIS A 354 -20.63 7.29 -3.73
N ILE A 355 -19.57 7.57 -3.01
CA ILE A 355 -18.97 8.91 -2.91
C ILE A 355 -18.38 9.34 -4.26
N ILE A 356 -17.66 8.45 -4.95
CA ILE A 356 -17.15 8.69 -6.31
C ILE A 356 -18.28 9.02 -7.28
N ARG A 357 -19.40 8.30 -7.20
CA ARG A 357 -20.58 8.56 -8.04
C ARG A 357 -21.16 9.95 -7.80
N HIS A 358 -21.19 10.45 -6.56
CA HIS A 358 -21.59 11.82 -6.28
C HIS A 358 -20.67 12.84 -6.95
N LEU A 359 -19.36 12.66 -6.85
CA LEU A 359 -18.38 13.52 -7.52
C LEU A 359 -18.57 13.52 -9.04
N HIS A 360 -18.74 12.35 -9.66
CA HIS A 360 -18.96 12.23 -11.10
C HIS A 360 -20.27 12.92 -11.55
N ASP A 361 -21.34 12.80 -10.76
CA ASP A 361 -22.62 13.43 -11.08
C ASP A 361 -22.53 14.96 -10.96
N ILE A 362 -21.78 15.50 -10.02
CA ILE A 362 -21.50 16.93 -9.87
C ILE A 362 -20.62 17.44 -11.02
N ALA A 363 -19.60 16.69 -11.40
CA ALA A 363 -18.66 17.06 -12.46
C ALA A 363 -19.23 16.91 -13.87
N GLY A 364 -20.08 15.89 -14.09
CA GLY A 364 -20.68 15.57 -15.36
C GLY A 364 -19.74 14.88 -16.34
N GLY A 365 -20.19 14.70 -17.59
CA GLY A 365 -19.46 13.97 -18.64
C GLY A 365 -18.08 14.55 -19.01
N ALA A 366 -17.83 15.80 -18.67
CA ALA A 366 -16.55 16.47 -18.92
C ALA A 366 -15.36 15.74 -18.26
N VAL A 367 -15.58 14.96 -17.21
CA VAL A 367 -14.56 14.11 -16.59
C VAL A 367 -13.81 13.25 -17.63
N LEU A 368 -14.54 12.70 -18.61
CA LEU A 368 -13.96 11.83 -19.65
C LEU A 368 -13.74 12.52 -20.98
N THR A 369 -14.38 13.67 -21.24
CA THR A 369 -14.41 14.31 -22.57
C THR A 369 -13.66 15.65 -22.64
N THR A 370 -13.00 16.05 -21.56
CA THR A 370 -12.18 17.26 -21.56
C THR A 370 -10.99 17.10 -22.52
N PRO A 371 -10.73 18.11 -23.41
CA PRO A 371 -9.57 18.12 -24.27
C PRO A 371 -8.26 17.95 -23.49
N SER A 372 -7.25 17.36 -24.12
CA SER A 372 -5.93 17.17 -23.53
C SER A 372 -5.20 18.50 -23.32
N PRO A 373 -4.20 18.58 -22.43
CA PRO A 373 -3.38 19.79 -22.29
C PRO A 373 -2.74 20.24 -23.62
N ALA A 374 -2.36 19.31 -24.49
CA ALA A 374 -1.82 19.62 -25.81
C ALA A 374 -2.85 20.31 -26.75
N ASP A 375 -4.14 19.99 -26.62
CA ASP A 375 -5.18 20.65 -27.40
C ASP A 375 -5.33 22.13 -27.02
N PHE A 376 -5.10 22.48 -25.75
CA PHE A 376 -5.08 23.86 -25.29
C PHE A 376 -3.86 24.65 -25.81
N GLU A 377 -2.76 24.00 -26.13
CA GLU A 377 -1.54 24.60 -26.69
C GLU A 377 -1.57 24.68 -28.20
N ASN A 378 -2.53 24.05 -28.86
CA ASN A 378 -2.66 24.07 -30.31
C ASN A 378 -3.03 25.46 -30.82
N GLU A 379 -2.31 25.97 -31.85
CA GLU A 379 -2.49 27.30 -32.38
C GLU A 379 -3.87 27.56 -33.00
N GLU A 380 -4.47 26.51 -33.57
CA GLU A 380 -5.75 26.62 -34.29
C GLU A 380 -6.96 26.50 -33.34
N VAL A 381 -6.95 25.48 -32.44
CA VAL A 381 -8.12 25.16 -31.61
C VAL A 381 -7.97 25.54 -30.13
N GLY A 382 -6.78 25.84 -29.65
CA GLY A 382 -6.53 26.05 -28.22
C GLY A 382 -7.31 27.27 -27.66
N HIS A 383 -7.41 28.34 -28.40
CA HIS A 383 -8.20 29.51 -27.99
C HIS A 383 -9.71 29.20 -27.94
N LEU A 384 -10.21 28.29 -28.79
CA LEU A 384 -11.60 27.85 -28.79
C LEU A 384 -11.83 26.89 -27.61
N ALA A 385 -10.90 25.99 -27.33
CA ALA A 385 -10.94 25.10 -26.15
C ALA A 385 -11.05 25.94 -24.86
N ARG A 386 -10.17 26.94 -24.67
CA ARG A 386 -10.25 27.86 -23.52
C ARG A 386 -11.60 28.56 -23.44
N LYS A 387 -12.08 29.12 -24.57
CA LYS A 387 -13.35 29.83 -24.62
C LYS A 387 -14.53 28.93 -24.19
N TYR A 388 -14.65 27.72 -24.73
CA TYR A 388 -15.80 26.88 -24.49
C TYR A 388 -15.70 26.04 -23.21
N MET A 389 -14.52 25.85 -22.67
CA MET A 389 -14.33 25.28 -21.33
C MET A 389 -14.54 26.29 -20.21
N SER A 390 -14.43 27.59 -20.48
CA SER A 390 -14.75 28.67 -19.53
C SER A 390 -16.27 28.68 -19.25
N THR A 391 -16.65 28.98 -18.02
CA THR A 391 -18.05 29.13 -17.59
C THR A 391 -18.40 30.54 -17.18
N GLY A 392 -17.46 31.47 -17.26
CA GLY A 392 -17.64 32.87 -16.91
C GLY A 392 -16.30 33.63 -16.89
N PRO A 393 -16.32 34.94 -16.58
CA PRO A 393 -15.10 35.75 -16.57
C PRO A 393 -14.09 35.33 -15.49
N ASP A 394 -14.58 34.71 -14.42
CA ASP A 394 -13.78 34.30 -13.25
C ASP A 394 -13.33 32.82 -13.28
N VAL A 395 -13.77 32.04 -14.30
CA VAL A 395 -13.42 30.62 -14.43
C VAL A 395 -12.75 30.41 -15.78
N ASP A 396 -11.43 30.38 -15.76
CA ASP A 396 -10.61 30.06 -16.92
C ASP A 396 -10.84 28.60 -17.38
N GLY A 397 -10.87 28.41 -18.71
CA GLY A 397 -11.11 27.10 -19.32
C GLY A 397 -10.03 26.06 -19.01
N GLU A 398 -8.76 26.46 -18.87
CA GLU A 398 -7.68 25.54 -18.48
C GLU A 398 -7.78 25.15 -17.00
N TYR A 399 -8.18 26.05 -16.11
CA TYR A 399 -8.44 25.72 -14.73
C TYR A 399 -9.53 24.66 -14.61
N ARG A 400 -10.64 24.87 -15.32
CA ARG A 400 -11.75 23.88 -15.32
C ARG A 400 -11.31 22.54 -15.92
N ALA A 401 -10.51 22.54 -16.99
CA ALA A 401 -9.96 21.33 -17.59
C ALA A 401 -9.05 20.58 -16.59
N ARG A 402 -8.20 21.29 -15.85
CA ARG A 402 -7.36 20.67 -14.80
C ARG A 402 -8.18 19.97 -13.71
N LEU A 403 -9.28 20.58 -13.27
CA LEU A 403 -10.20 19.91 -12.32
C LEU A 403 -10.75 18.60 -12.91
N MET A 404 -11.18 18.61 -14.17
CA MET A 404 -11.72 17.42 -14.83
C MET A 404 -10.65 16.32 -15.00
N HIS A 405 -9.43 16.70 -15.39
CA HIS A 405 -8.31 15.75 -15.48
C HIS A 405 -7.97 15.14 -14.12
N THR A 406 -7.95 15.96 -13.05
CA THR A 406 -7.69 15.47 -11.70
C THR A 406 -8.77 14.49 -11.24
N ILE A 407 -10.05 14.79 -11.46
CA ILE A 407 -11.16 13.91 -11.12
C ILE A 407 -11.08 12.61 -11.93
N ARG A 408 -10.80 12.68 -13.23
CA ARG A 408 -10.65 11.50 -14.08
C ARG A 408 -9.51 10.61 -13.57
N ASP A 409 -8.33 11.16 -13.38
CA ASP A 409 -7.13 10.42 -12.97
C ASP A 409 -7.32 9.77 -11.60
N LEU A 410 -7.90 10.51 -10.64
CA LEU A 410 -8.13 10.01 -9.28
C LEU A 410 -9.19 8.91 -9.21
N THR A 411 -10.24 8.94 -10.08
CA THR A 411 -11.48 8.18 -9.85
C THR A 411 -11.98 7.34 -11.02
N ALA A 412 -11.57 7.63 -12.25
CA ALA A 412 -12.15 7.02 -13.46
C ALA A 412 -11.10 6.39 -14.41
N ASP A 413 -9.83 6.51 -14.12
CA ASP A 413 -8.74 5.91 -14.89
C ASP A 413 -8.10 4.76 -14.07
N SER A 414 -6.96 4.24 -14.52
CA SER A 414 -6.29 3.07 -13.91
C SER A 414 -6.00 3.25 -12.41
N TYR A 415 -5.62 4.45 -11.99
CA TYR A 415 -5.40 4.77 -10.57
C TYR A 415 -6.71 4.65 -9.76
N GLY A 416 -7.81 5.22 -10.26
CA GLY A 416 -9.13 5.08 -9.64
C GLY A 416 -9.60 3.63 -9.59
N GLY A 417 -9.29 2.83 -10.63
CA GLY A 417 -9.53 1.39 -10.65
C GLY A 417 -8.79 0.66 -9.54
N TRP A 418 -7.50 0.94 -9.37
CA TRP A 418 -6.69 0.37 -8.29
C TRP A 418 -7.23 0.74 -6.89
N LYS A 419 -7.64 1.99 -6.70
CA LYS A 419 -8.22 2.47 -5.42
C LYS A 419 -9.55 1.82 -5.08
N SER A 420 -10.35 1.42 -6.07
CA SER A 420 -11.68 0.86 -5.89
C SER A 420 -11.69 -0.64 -5.57
N VAL A 421 -10.57 -1.33 -5.71
CA VAL A 421 -10.37 -2.76 -5.45
C VAL A 421 -9.74 -3.02 -4.10
#